data_baba137e736aab389b4b0534c6e69d65
#
_entry.id   baba137e736aab389b4b0534c6e69d65
#
_cell.length_a   1.000
_cell.length_b   1.000
_cell.length_c   1.000
_cell.angle_alpha   90.00
_cell.angle_beta   90.00
_cell.angle_gamma   90.00
#
_symmetry.space_group_name_H-M   'P 1'
#
loop_
_entity.id
_entity.type
_entity.pdbx_description
1 polymer ?
#
loop_
_entity_poly.entity_id
_entity_poly.type
_entity_poly.pdbx_seq_one_letter_code
_entity_poly.pdbx_strand_id
1 'polypeptide(L)'
;MRQAGATGALAFGAPGLAVGEGLQNQPDALNTPKTESQAAEKYAHPPGVFINRPLTQVSRMAEALLDDMAGRNSDFFFNEASPRSGLVRDRAPVVGRSLSRVSSIAATGFGLSALCIAAKYNYLRPLDCEQRVEKTLAFLLEECPHEHGFLYHFIDIDSGQRLFGSELSSIDTALLLCGVLLCRQYFTGNTRIEALATTFYRRINWQWMMNGGTTLSMGWLPDQGFLKNRWDIYSELTTMYLLAIGSPTHPVPPEAWDAVQRPVVSYGGIDYISGAAPLFIHQYPHAWCDYRNLRDRHANYFTNSIAATRAHQLWCLVQGQKFPWIDQDMWGISASDSRQGYRVWGGPPSIGPLDGTLVPCAAAGSLVFLPAECSHVLLTMRERFGDRLYGRYGFADAFQPKVGWYGDDVIGIDVGIGMLMAENLRSGFVWECFMKNREIAHAMREVAFHPDPDANTQVL
;
A
#
# COMPACT_ATOMS: atom_id res chain seq x y z
N MET A 1 -43.84 5.13 -28.27
CA MET A 1 -43.86 5.96 -27.06
C MET A 1 -43.84 5.07 -25.83
N ARG A 2 -42.69 4.84 -25.24
CA ARG A 2 -42.52 4.35 -23.86
C ARG A 2 -41.25 5.02 -23.34
N GLN A 3 -41.42 5.86 -22.39
CA GLN A 3 -40.34 6.52 -21.62
C GLN A 3 -39.59 5.46 -20.79
N ALA A 4 -38.28 5.39 -20.94
CA ALA A 4 -37.41 4.70 -20.02
C ALA A 4 -36.87 5.76 -19.04
N GLY A 5 -37.28 5.60 -17.79
CA GLY A 5 -36.81 6.45 -16.67
C GLY A 5 -35.40 6.09 -16.31
N ALA A 6 -34.55 7.09 -16.33
CA ALA A 6 -33.22 7.05 -15.72
C ALA A 6 -33.38 7.36 -14.22
N THR A 7 -33.14 6.36 -13.38
CA THR A 7 -32.83 6.58 -11.95
C THR A 7 -31.86 5.52 -11.48
N GLY A 8 -30.63 5.93 -11.25
CA GLY A 8 -29.59 5.09 -10.72
C GLY A 8 -28.35 5.94 -10.41
N ALA A 9 -28.54 7.01 -9.64
CA ALA A 9 -27.39 7.65 -8.99
C ALA A 9 -26.92 6.73 -7.87
N LEU A 10 -25.95 5.86 -8.15
CA LEU A 10 -25.21 5.14 -7.15
C LEU A 10 -24.40 6.20 -6.35
N ALA A 11 -24.79 6.39 -5.12
CA ALA A 11 -24.01 7.14 -4.15
C ALA A 11 -22.69 6.38 -3.89
N PHE A 12 -21.63 6.76 -4.58
CA PHE A 12 -20.28 6.36 -4.24
C PHE A 12 -19.88 7.12 -2.97
N GLY A 13 -20.01 6.47 -1.81
CA GLY A 13 -19.36 6.94 -0.60
C GLY A 13 -17.84 6.95 -0.86
N ALA A 14 -17.19 8.06 -0.55
CA ALA A 14 -15.75 8.22 -0.74
C ALA A 14 -14.99 7.14 0.08
N PRO A 15 -14.21 6.27 -0.55
CA PRO A 15 -13.55 5.16 0.15
C PRO A 15 -12.53 5.62 1.21
N GLY A 16 -11.95 6.81 1.04
CA GLY A 16 -10.91 7.33 1.92
C GLY A 16 -11.37 7.74 3.33
N LEU A 17 -12.62 8.20 3.49
CA LEU A 17 -13.19 8.50 4.81
C LEU A 17 -13.45 7.22 5.62
N ALA A 18 -13.74 6.11 4.96
CA ALA A 18 -14.04 4.84 5.63
C ALA A 18 -12.79 4.20 6.27
N VAL A 19 -11.60 4.41 5.71
CA VAL A 19 -10.36 3.84 6.29
C VAL A 19 -9.98 4.57 7.58
N GLY A 20 -10.06 5.91 7.61
CA GLY A 20 -9.76 6.69 8.81
C GLY A 20 -10.78 6.51 9.94
N GLU A 21 -12.09 6.44 9.61
CA GLU A 21 -13.15 6.24 10.61
C GLU A 21 -13.22 4.79 11.11
N GLY A 22 -12.95 3.80 10.25
CA GLY A 22 -12.94 2.39 10.63
C GLY A 22 -11.81 2.03 11.59
N LEU A 23 -10.68 2.74 11.52
CA LEU A 23 -9.50 2.47 12.35
C LEU A 23 -9.61 3.03 13.78
N GLN A 24 -10.43 4.06 14.01
CA GLN A 24 -10.43 4.78 15.31
C GLN A 24 -11.69 4.62 16.17
N ASN A 25 -12.78 4.05 15.63
CA ASN A 25 -14.05 3.93 16.38
C ASN A 25 -14.24 2.59 17.11
N GLN A 26 -13.18 1.86 17.42
CA GLN A 26 -13.28 0.63 18.22
C GLN A 26 -12.38 0.68 19.46
N PRO A 27 -12.84 1.29 20.59
CA PRO A 27 -12.06 1.34 21.83
C PRO A 27 -11.83 -0.02 22.52
N ASP A 28 -12.56 -1.08 22.15
CA ASP A 28 -12.48 -2.39 22.80
C ASP A 28 -11.90 -3.53 21.91
N ALA A 29 -11.34 -3.20 20.75
CA ALA A 29 -10.97 -4.20 19.72
C ALA A 29 -9.60 -4.86 19.90
N LEU A 30 -8.83 -4.52 20.94
CA LEU A 30 -7.47 -5.04 21.14
C LEU A 30 -7.44 -6.46 21.77
N ASN A 31 -8.60 -7.01 22.16
CA ASN A 31 -8.69 -8.36 22.74
C ASN A 31 -9.28 -9.35 21.74
N THR A 32 -8.45 -10.20 21.15
CA THR A 32 -8.90 -11.39 20.41
C THR A 32 -9.77 -12.26 21.31
N PRO A 33 -10.96 -12.72 20.88
CA PRO A 33 -11.77 -13.65 21.66
C PRO A 33 -10.96 -14.89 22.06
N LYS A 34 -11.01 -15.28 23.33
CA LYS A 34 -10.25 -16.46 23.85
C LYS A 34 -10.48 -17.74 23.05
N THR A 35 -11.67 -17.92 22.50
CA THR A 35 -12.03 -19.06 21.64
C THR A 35 -11.30 -19.08 20.30
N GLU A 36 -11.05 -17.93 19.68
CA GLU A 36 -10.27 -17.87 18.43
C GLU A 36 -8.78 -18.01 18.69
N SER A 37 -8.26 -17.47 19.79
CA SER A 37 -6.87 -17.68 20.20
C SER A 37 -6.57 -19.16 20.47
N GLN A 38 -7.49 -19.89 21.12
CA GLN A 38 -7.37 -21.34 21.34
C GLN A 38 -7.46 -22.15 20.06
N ALA A 39 -8.29 -21.73 19.10
CA ALA A 39 -8.33 -22.38 17.78
C ALA A 39 -7.04 -22.13 16.99
N ALA A 40 -6.44 -20.95 17.12
CA ALA A 40 -5.18 -20.62 16.49
C ALA A 40 -4.00 -21.46 17.01
N GLU A 41 -3.97 -21.79 18.31
CA GLU A 41 -2.95 -22.67 18.91
C GLU A 41 -2.92 -24.06 18.26
N LYS A 42 -4.05 -24.56 17.77
CA LYS A 42 -4.13 -25.86 17.06
C LYS A 42 -3.39 -25.85 15.72
N TYR A 43 -3.27 -24.70 15.08
CA TYR A 43 -2.60 -24.52 13.79
C TYR A 43 -1.22 -23.86 13.96
N ALA A 44 -0.91 -23.34 15.15
CA ALA A 44 0.42 -22.90 15.47
C ALA A 44 1.34 -24.13 15.47
N HIS A 45 2.11 -24.31 14.41
CA HIS A 45 3.25 -25.21 14.49
C HIS A 45 4.16 -24.72 15.62
N PRO A 46 4.81 -25.62 16.39
CA PRO A 46 5.79 -25.20 17.36
C PRO A 46 6.76 -24.22 16.70
N PRO A 47 7.34 -23.26 17.45
CA PRO A 47 8.30 -22.31 16.92
C PRO A 47 9.49 -23.08 16.36
N GLY A 48 9.33 -23.54 15.15
CA GLY A 48 10.19 -24.44 14.43
C GLY A 48 10.50 -23.80 13.10
N VAL A 49 11.63 -23.12 13.09
CA VAL A 49 12.38 -22.86 11.88
C VAL A 49 11.61 -21.96 10.89
N PHE A 50 11.43 -20.69 11.24
CA PHE A 50 11.35 -19.65 10.22
C PHE A 50 12.69 -19.64 9.48
N ILE A 51 12.81 -20.50 8.48
CA ILE A 51 13.99 -20.50 7.63
C ILE A 51 13.99 -19.13 6.95
N ASN A 52 14.94 -18.30 7.35
CA ASN A 52 15.34 -17.13 6.58
C ASN A 52 15.94 -17.65 5.28
N ARG A 53 15.05 -18.11 4.38
CA ARG A 53 15.47 -18.54 3.05
C ARG A 53 15.90 -17.28 2.34
N PRO A 54 17.12 -17.20 1.83
CA PRO A 54 17.51 -16.10 0.96
C PRO A 54 16.45 -15.88 -0.11
N LEU A 55 16.22 -14.65 -0.53
CA LEU A 55 15.30 -14.26 -1.60
C LEU A 55 15.47 -15.12 -2.90
N THR A 56 16.58 -15.84 -3.03
CA THR A 56 16.94 -16.75 -4.11
C THR A 56 16.16 -18.08 -4.18
N GLN A 57 15.24 -18.36 -3.25
CA GLN A 57 14.51 -19.65 -3.22
C GLN A 57 13.06 -19.58 -3.69
N VAL A 58 12.67 -18.54 -4.41
CA VAL A 58 11.39 -18.52 -5.12
C VAL A 58 11.47 -19.52 -6.27
N SER A 59 10.46 -20.39 -6.45
CA SER A 59 10.46 -21.35 -7.55
C SER A 59 10.49 -20.65 -8.91
N ARG A 60 11.01 -21.29 -9.94
CA ARG A 60 11.01 -20.73 -11.31
C ARG A 60 9.61 -20.34 -11.79
N MET A 61 8.59 -21.08 -11.37
CA MET A 61 7.19 -20.76 -11.72
C MET A 61 6.72 -19.49 -11.04
N ALA A 62 7.08 -19.29 -9.77
CA ALA A 62 6.77 -18.06 -9.05
C ALA A 62 7.52 -16.87 -9.65
N GLU A 63 8.79 -17.04 -10.00
CA GLU A 63 9.59 -15.99 -10.65
C GLU A 63 8.97 -15.57 -12.00
N ALA A 64 8.53 -16.55 -12.80
CA ALA A 64 7.82 -16.28 -14.06
C ALA A 64 6.48 -15.57 -13.85
N LEU A 65 5.72 -15.93 -12.77
CA LEU A 65 4.49 -15.22 -12.42
C LEU A 65 4.77 -13.77 -12.02
N LEU A 66 5.78 -13.54 -11.17
CA LEU A 66 6.12 -12.20 -10.71
C LEU A 66 6.60 -11.31 -11.87
N ASP A 67 7.31 -11.87 -12.84
CA ASP A 67 7.71 -11.16 -14.05
C ASP A 67 6.52 -10.80 -14.94
N ASP A 68 5.61 -11.75 -15.19
CA ASP A 68 4.36 -11.50 -15.94
C ASP A 68 3.46 -10.47 -15.22
N MET A 69 3.38 -10.55 -13.88
CA MET A 69 2.68 -9.52 -13.08
C MET A 69 3.28 -8.14 -13.29
N ALA A 70 4.60 -8.01 -13.23
CA ALA A 70 5.27 -6.72 -13.40
C ALA A 70 4.99 -6.12 -14.79
N GLY A 71 4.99 -6.94 -15.85
CA GLY A 71 4.61 -6.50 -17.19
C GLY A 71 3.16 -6.01 -17.27
N ARG A 72 2.19 -6.82 -16.79
CA ARG A 72 0.76 -6.48 -16.80
C ARG A 72 0.44 -5.26 -15.92
N ASN A 73 1.07 -5.17 -14.75
CA ASN A 73 0.91 -4.03 -13.86
C ASN A 73 1.49 -2.74 -14.49
N SER A 74 2.61 -2.85 -15.23
CA SER A 74 3.14 -1.73 -16.03
C SER A 74 2.13 -1.23 -17.07
N ASP A 75 1.44 -2.15 -17.73
CA ASP A 75 0.36 -1.82 -18.68
C ASP A 75 -0.80 -1.08 -18.00
N PHE A 76 -1.19 -1.47 -16.76
CA PHE A 76 -2.19 -0.72 -16.00
C PHE A 76 -1.77 0.73 -15.79
N PHE A 77 -0.60 0.94 -15.20
CA PHE A 77 -0.13 2.28 -14.85
C PHE A 77 0.14 3.17 -16.05
N PHE A 78 0.44 2.59 -17.20
CA PHE A 78 0.64 3.35 -18.43
C PHE A 78 -0.65 3.64 -19.18
N ASN A 79 -1.53 2.63 -19.34
CA ASN A 79 -2.75 2.72 -20.13
C ASN A 79 -3.89 3.40 -19.40
N GLU A 80 -3.95 3.26 -18.06
CA GLU A 80 -4.98 3.88 -17.23
C GLU A 80 -4.52 5.23 -16.64
N ALA A 81 -3.43 5.79 -17.14
CA ALA A 81 -3.05 7.16 -16.88
C ALA A 81 -3.56 8.11 -18.00
N SER A 82 -3.91 9.33 -17.60
CA SER A 82 -4.28 10.36 -18.59
C SER A 82 -3.09 10.70 -19.50
N PRO A 83 -3.28 10.72 -20.82
CA PRO A 83 -2.24 11.21 -21.73
C PRO A 83 -1.97 12.73 -21.56
N ARG A 84 -2.93 13.50 -20.98
CA ARG A 84 -2.77 14.92 -20.72
C ARG A 84 -1.97 15.18 -19.45
N SER A 85 -2.40 14.63 -18.32
CA SER A 85 -1.87 14.93 -17.00
C SER A 85 -0.81 13.91 -16.51
N GLY A 86 -0.88 12.66 -16.97
CA GLY A 86 -0.12 11.54 -16.43
C GLY A 86 -0.66 10.99 -15.11
N LEU A 87 -1.72 11.58 -14.55
CA LEU A 87 -2.40 11.05 -13.36
C LEU A 87 -3.00 9.68 -13.65
N VAL A 88 -2.91 8.77 -12.68
CA VAL A 88 -3.39 7.39 -12.78
C VAL A 88 -4.80 7.27 -12.23
N ARG A 89 -5.68 6.54 -12.90
CA ARG A 89 -7.00 6.20 -12.38
C ARG A 89 -6.90 5.47 -11.05
N ASP A 90 -7.84 5.74 -10.16
CA ASP A 90 -8.01 4.98 -8.93
C ASP A 90 -8.18 3.48 -9.22
N ARG A 91 -9.02 3.17 -10.19
CA ARG A 91 -9.33 1.81 -10.64
C ARG A 91 -9.66 1.72 -12.11
N ALA A 92 -9.58 0.52 -12.66
CA ALA A 92 -9.99 0.24 -14.02
C ALA A 92 -10.61 -1.16 -14.14
N PRO A 93 -11.56 -1.37 -15.07
CA PRO A 93 -12.19 -2.67 -15.25
C PRO A 93 -11.19 -3.72 -15.75
N VAL A 94 -11.34 -4.95 -15.24
CA VAL A 94 -10.54 -6.11 -15.69
C VAL A 94 -10.73 -6.38 -17.18
N VAL A 95 -11.91 -6.04 -17.73
CA VAL A 95 -12.27 -6.19 -19.15
C VAL A 95 -12.87 -4.87 -19.66
N GLY A 96 -12.53 -4.50 -20.89
CA GLY A 96 -13.06 -3.29 -21.51
C GLY A 96 -12.22 -2.04 -21.21
N ARG A 97 -12.81 -0.86 -21.39
CA ARG A 97 -12.16 0.43 -21.22
C ARG A 97 -12.77 1.19 -20.04
N SER A 98 -11.94 1.76 -19.20
CA SER A 98 -12.42 2.66 -18.15
C SER A 98 -12.89 3.99 -18.73
N LEU A 99 -14.07 4.42 -18.29
CA LEU A 99 -14.60 5.76 -18.53
C LEU A 99 -14.50 6.64 -17.26
N SER A 100 -13.98 6.09 -16.18
CA SER A 100 -13.82 6.82 -14.91
C SER A 100 -12.86 7.99 -15.08
N ARG A 101 -13.23 9.12 -14.50
CA ARG A 101 -12.37 10.30 -14.39
C ARG A 101 -11.71 10.43 -13.03
N VAL A 102 -11.92 9.47 -12.16
CA VAL A 102 -11.37 9.47 -10.80
C VAL A 102 -9.91 9.02 -10.82
N SER A 103 -9.03 9.89 -10.37
CA SER A 103 -7.64 9.60 -10.07
C SER A 103 -7.42 9.61 -8.57
N SER A 104 -6.67 8.63 -8.06
CA SER A 104 -6.08 8.65 -6.72
C SER A 104 -4.64 9.15 -6.82
N ILE A 105 -4.26 10.10 -5.95
CA ILE A 105 -2.88 10.57 -5.93
C ILE A 105 -1.92 9.48 -5.42
N ALA A 106 -2.36 8.58 -4.52
CA ALA A 106 -1.59 7.42 -4.10
C ALA A 106 -1.35 6.46 -5.29
N ALA A 107 -2.39 6.12 -6.07
CA ALA A 107 -2.24 5.30 -7.28
C ALA A 107 -1.26 5.94 -8.28
N THR A 108 -1.25 7.28 -8.39
CA THR A 108 -0.27 8.01 -9.20
C THR A 108 1.15 7.85 -8.65
N GLY A 109 1.35 7.83 -7.33
CA GLY A 109 2.65 7.57 -6.70
C GLY A 109 3.18 6.16 -6.98
N PHE A 110 2.31 5.15 -6.88
CA PHE A 110 2.63 3.78 -7.30
C PHE A 110 2.92 3.72 -8.80
N GLY A 111 2.16 4.44 -9.63
CA GLY A 111 2.36 4.51 -11.06
C GLY A 111 3.70 5.12 -11.48
N LEU A 112 4.13 6.19 -10.83
CA LEU A 112 5.46 6.77 -11.02
C LEU A 112 6.55 5.74 -10.70
N SER A 113 6.39 4.98 -9.62
CA SER A 113 7.31 3.89 -9.26
C SER A 113 7.29 2.75 -10.29
N ALA A 114 6.11 2.39 -10.78
CA ALA A 114 5.92 1.37 -11.79
C ALA A 114 6.60 1.75 -13.13
N LEU A 115 6.59 3.03 -13.50
CA LEU A 115 7.31 3.51 -14.69
C LEU A 115 8.83 3.33 -14.58
N CYS A 116 9.40 3.45 -13.39
CA CYS A 116 10.82 3.15 -13.16
C CYS A 116 11.11 1.65 -13.37
N ILE A 117 10.27 0.77 -12.84
CA ILE A 117 10.38 -0.68 -13.02
C ILE A 117 10.20 -1.05 -14.49
N ALA A 118 9.18 -0.49 -15.14
CA ALA A 118 8.88 -0.74 -16.56
C ALA A 118 10.03 -0.33 -17.48
N ALA A 119 10.63 0.82 -17.20
CA ALA A 119 11.80 1.30 -17.96
C ALA A 119 13.03 0.41 -17.73
N LYS A 120 13.28 -0.03 -16.48
CA LYS A 120 14.40 -0.90 -16.12
C LYS A 120 14.40 -2.23 -16.89
N TYR A 121 13.22 -2.85 -16.98
CA TYR A 121 13.06 -4.17 -17.62
C TYR A 121 12.58 -4.11 -19.07
N ASN A 122 12.40 -2.90 -19.64
CA ASN A 122 11.87 -2.70 -21.00
C ASN A 122 10.45 -3.31 -21.19
N TYR A 123 9.62 -3.40 -20.15
CA TYR A 123 8.19 -3.69 -20.30
C TYR A 123 7.51 -2.59 -21.12
N LEU A 124 7.98 -1.35 -20.95
CA LEU A 124 7.65 -0.17 -21.77
C LEU A 124 8.93 0.48 -22.24
N ARG A 125 8.86 1.27 -23.33
CA ARG A 125 10.04 1.98 -23.82
C ARG A 125 10.53 2.97 -22.76
N PRO A 126 11.81 2.95 -22.37
CA PRO A 126 12.33 3.84 -21.32
C PRO A 126 12.06 5.33 -21.57
N LEU A 127 12.16 5.77 -22.84
CA LEU A 127 11.87 7.15 -23.23
C LEU A 127 10.40 7.54 -22.97
N ASP A 128 9.44 6.62 -23.23
CA ASP A 128 8.02 6.89 -22.97
C ASP A 128 7.75 6.99 -21.47
N CYS A 129 8.42 6.18 -20.67
CA CYS A 129 8.36 6.23 -19.21
C CYS A 129 8.90 7.58 -18.69
N GLU A 130 10.08 7.97 -19.15
CA GLU A 130 10.72 9.23 -18.78
C GLU A 130 9.87 10.44 -19.13
N GLN A 131 9.35 10.51 -20.36
CA GLN A 131 8.45 11.59 -20.80
C GLN A 131 7.14 11.63 -20.01
N ARG A 132 6.60 10.46 -19.64
CA ARG A 132 5.40 10.37 -18.81
C ARG A 132 5.68 10.89 -17.41
N VAL A 133 6.79 10.51 -16.79
CA VAL A 133 7.21 11.02 -15.48
C VAL A 133 7.35 12.53 -15.49
N GLU A 134 8.09 13.08 -16.46
CA GLU A 134 8.29 14.53 -16.57
C GLU A 134 6.96 15.28 -16.68
N LYS A 135 6.06 14.80 -17.56
CA LYS A 135 4.72 15.37 -17.73
C LYS A 135 3.92 15.32 -16.43
N THR A 136 3.91 14.17 -15.75
CA THR A 136 3.15 13.99 -14.50
C THR A 136 3.64 14.95 -13.42
N LEU A 137 4.95 15.05 -13.24
CA LEU A 137 5.54 15.95 -12.24
C LEU A 137 5.24 17.44 -12.55
N ALA A 138 5.32 17.85 -13.81
CA ALA A 138 4.97 19.21 -14.23
C ALA A 138 3.49 19.49 -13.93
N PHE A 139 2.58 18.59 -14.31
CA PHE A 139 1.15 18.74 -14.07
C PHE A 139 0.82 18.84 -12.56
N LEU A 140 1.42 17.99 -11.73
CA LEU A 140 1.24 18.03 -10.27
C LEU A 140 1.70 19.36 -9.65
N LEU A 141 2.72 19.97 -10.20
CA LEU A 141 3.25 21.25 -9.71
C LEU A 141 2.47 22.44 -10.21
N GLU A 142 2.05 22.44 -11.47
CA GLU A 142 1.56 23.62 -12.18
C GLU A 142 0.03 23.71 -12.23
N GLU A 143 -0.67 22.55 -12.24
CA GLU A 143 -2.12 22.50 -12.49
C GLU A 143 -2.95 21.93 -11.33
N CYS A 144 -2.37 21.10 -10.45
CA CYS A 144 -3.14 20.51 -9.36
C CYS A 144 -3.38 21.50 -8.21
N PRO A 145 -4.64 21.75 -7.81
CA PRO A 145 -4.94 22.51 -6.61
C PRO A 145 -4.33 21.87 -5.36
N HIS A 146 -3.78 22.70 -4.49
CA HIS A 146 -3.15 22.26 -3.25
C HIS A 146 -3.25 23.33 -2.17
N GLU A 147 -3.17 22.92 -0.90
CA GLU A 147 -2.91 23.83 0.21
C GLU A 147 -1.63 23.39 0.92
N HIS A 148 -0.71 24.32 1.11
CA HIS A 148 0.59 24.05 1.74
C HIS A 148 1.37 22.87 1.14
N GLY A 149 1.14 22.57 -0.17
CA GLY A 149 1.79 21.49 -0.89
C GLY A 149 1.09 20.13 -0.82
N PHE A 150 0.11 19.97 0.07
CA PHE A 150 -0.71 18.75 0.11
C PHE A 150 -1.77 18.75 -0.98
N LEU A 151 -2.07 17.58 -1.51
CA LEU A 151 -3.04 17.36 -2.60
C LEU A 151 -4.29 16.66 -2.08
N TYR A 152 -5.40 16.85 -2.78
CA TYR A 152 -6.64 16.14 -2.51
C TYR A 152 -6.51 14.66 -2.86
N HIS A 153 -7.06 13.79 -2.00
CA HIS A 153 -7.01 12.34 -2.13
C HIS A 153 -7.51 11.87 -3.50
N PHE A 154 -8.74 12.30 -3.88
CA PHE A 154 -9.33 12.02 -5.19
C PHE A 154 -9.44 13.30 -6.01
N ILE A 155 -8.92 13.24 -7.22
CA ILE A 155 -8.92 14.34 -8.18
C ILE A 155 -9.38 13.87 -9.55
N ASP A 156 -9.89 14.80 -10.34
CA ASP A 156 -10.21 14.52 -11.74
C ASP A 156 -8.93 14.27 -12.54
N ILE A 157 -8.92 13.19 -13.27
CA ILE A 157 -7.71 12.66 -13.94
C ILE A 157 -7.13 13.62 -15.00
N ASP A 158 -7.95 14.50 -15.59
CA ASP A 158 -7.48 15.42 -16.63
C ASP A 158 -7.29 16.85 -16.14
N SER A 159 -8.10 17.31 -15.18
CA SER A 159 -8.04 18.69 -14.70
C SER A 159 -7.33 18.85 -13.35
N GLY A 160 -7.09 17.76 -12.61
CA GLY A 160 -6.53 17.81 -11.27
C GLY A 160 -7.49 18.35 -10.20
N GLN A 161 -8.73 18.71 -10.56
CA GLN A 161 -9.69 19.30 -9.63
C GLN A 161 -10.18 18.26 -8.60
N ARG A 162 -10.41 18.71 -7.37
CA ARG A 162 -10.95 17.92 -6.26
C ARG A 162 -12.23 17.21 -6.65
N LEU A 163 -12.35 15.92 -6.30
CA LEU A 163 -13.56 15.13 -6.45
C LEU A 163 -14.12 14.68 -5.08
N PHE A 164 -15.42 14.37 -5.06
CA PHE A 164 -16.17 13.81 -3.91
C PHE A 164 -16.05 14.59 -2.59
N GLY A 165 -15.60 15.85 -2.63
CA GLY A 165 -15.32 16.57 -1.40
C GLY A 165 -14.19 15.94 -0.58
N SER A 166 -13.29 15.17 -1.19
CA SER A 166 -12.18 14.51 -0.51
C SER A 166 -11.27 15.53 0.21
N GLU A 167 -10.64 15.08 1.26
CA GLU A 167 -9.66 15.85 2.03
C GLU A 167 -8.35 16.06 1.27
N LEU A 168 -7.58 17.06 1.65
CA LEU A 168 -6.14 17.06 1.44
C LEU A 168 -5.56 15.97 2.34
N SER A 169 -5.07 14.89 1.74
CA SER A 169 -4.59 13.74 2.48
C SER A 169 -3.09 13.82 2.75
N SER A 170 -2.71 13.63 4.01
CA SER A 170 -1.29 13.58 4.39
C SER A 170 -0.63 12.28 3.93
N ILE A 171 -1.30 11.13 4.10
CA ILE A 171 -0.72 9.83 3.74
C ILE A 171 -0.65 9.64 2.22
N ASP A 172 -1.71 9.98 1.48
CA ASP A 172 -1.71 9.82 0.03
C ASP A 172 -0.71 10.78 -0.65
N THR A 173 -0.54 12.00 -0.09
CA THR A 173 0.53 12.91 -0.52
C THR A 173 1.92 12.30 -0.24
N ALA A 174 2.11 11.59 0.87
CA ALA A 174 3.35 10.89 1.17
C ALA A 174 3.61 9.72 0.20
N LEU A 175 2.60 8.92 -0.12
CA LEU A 175 2.71 7.83 -1.10
C LEU A 175 3.03 8.36 -2.50
N LEU A 176 2.39 9.47 -2.89
CA LEU A 176 2.74 10.17 -4.14
C LEU A 176 4.19 10.63 -4.12
N LEU A 177 4.63 11.28 -3.03
CA LEU A 177 6.01 11.76 -2.88
C LEU A 177 7.02 10.61 -2.93
N CYS A 178 6.71 9.42 -2.43
CA CYS A 178 7.57 8.25 -2.57
C CYS A 178 7.84 7.92 -4.05
N GLY A 179 6.80 7.91 -4.88
CA GLY A 179 6.94 7.69 -6.32
C GLY A 179 7.76 8.81 -7.00
N VAL A 180 7.49 10.07 -6.64
CA VAL A 180 8.25 11.23 -7.11
C VAL A 180 9.74 11.11 -6.81
N LEU A 181 10.08 10.75 -5.56
CA LEU A 181 11.47 10.60 -5.12
C LEU A 181 12.16 9.37 -5.71
N LEU A 182 11.43 8.30 -5.99
CA LEU A 182 11.98 7.16 -6.74
C LEU A 182 12.36 7.58 -8.16
N CYS A 183 11.49 8.32 -8.85
CA CYS A 183 11.78 8.85 -10.19
C CYS A 183 13.00 9.77 -10.19
N ARG A 184 13.15 10.62 -9.17
CA ARG A 184 14.33 11.50 -9.01
C ARG A 184 15.64 10.70 -8.97
N GLN A 185 15.63 9.54 -8.33
CA GLN A 185 16.82 8.69 -8.19
C GLN A 185 17.03 7.76 -9.37
N TYR A 186 15.99 7.39 -10.09
CA TYR A 186 16.11 6.49 -11.24
C TYR A 186 16.48 7.23 -12.52
N PHE A 187 15.82 8.32 -12.86
CA PHE A 187 16.09 9.13 -14.06
C PHE A 187 17.20 10.17 -13.82
N THR A 188 18.30 9.72 -13.18
CA THR A 188 19.48 10.57 -12.98
C THR A 188 20.06 10.99 -14.32
N GLY A 189 20.33 12.29 -14.48
CA GLY A 189 20.74 12.87 -15.77
C GLY A 189 19.61 13.59 -16.50
N ASN A 190 18.34 13.34 -16.17
CA ASN A 190 17.24 14.23 -16.56
C ASN A 190 17.08 15.33 -15.49
N THR A 191 17.79 16.45 -15.71
CA THR A 191 17.80 17.59 -14.76
C THR A 191 16.43 18.20 -14.53
N ARG A 192 15.49 18.03 -15.49
CA ARG A 192 14.13 18.53 -15.35
C ARG A 192 13.32 17.66 -14.37
N ILE A 193 13.39 16.33 -14.48
CA ILE A 193 12.75 15.41 -13.51
C ILE A 193 13.31 15.68 -12.12
N GLU A 194 14.63 15.81 -11.98
CA GLU A 194 15.28 16.07 -10.70
C GLU A 194 14.80 17.40 -10.08
N ALA A 195 14.74 18.47 -10.88
CA ALA A 195 14.28 19.79 -10.44
C ALA A 195 12.79 19.77 -10.03
N LEU A 196 11.91 19.15 -10.85
CA LEU A 196 10.48 19.04 -10.57
C LEU A 196 10.23 18.22 -9.28
N ALA A 197 10.87 17.06 -9.15
CA ALA A 197 10.73 16.21 -7.96
C ALA A 197 11.20 16.91 -6.68
N THR A 198 12.33 17.60 -6.76
CA THR A 198 12.87 18.36 -5.63
C THR A 198 11.95 19.52 -5.26
N THR A 199 11.41 20.25 -6.24
CA THR A 199 10.46 21.33 -6.01
C THR A 199 9.16 20.82 -5.39
N PHE A 200 8.65 19.65 -5.86
CA PHE A 200 7.48 19.03 -5.28
C PHE A 200 7.66 18.70 -3.79
N TYR A 201 8.79 18.06 -3.44
CA TYR A 201 9.09 17.76 -2.04
C TYR A 201 9.20 19.02 -1.18
N ARG A 202 9.95 20.02 -1.66
CA ARG A 202 10.18 21.28 -0.93
C ARG A 202 8.90 22.08 -0.70
N ARG A 203 7.87 21.91 -1.52
CA ARG A 203 6.59 22.60 -1.42
C ARG A 203 5.75 22.14 -0.24
N ILE A 204 5.90 20.87 0.21
CA ILE A 204 5.05 20.26 1.22
C ILE A 204 5.41 20.81 2.61
N ASN A 205 4.46 21.48 3.25
CA ASN A 205 4.61 22.03 4.60
C ASN A 205 4.10 21.03 5.66
N TRP A 206 4.97 20.11 6.06
CA TRP A 206 4.64 19.10 7.07
C TRP A 206 4.32 19.70 8.44
N GLN A 207 4.96 20.82 8.81
CA GLN A 207 4.68 21.53 10.07
C GLN A 207 3.24 22.04 10.12
N TRP A 208 2.71 22.53 8.98
CA TRP A 208 1.31 22.93 8.89
C TRP A 208 0.36 21.75 9.17
N MET A 209 0.67 20.56 8.64
CA MET A 209 -0.13 19.35 8.87
C MET A 209 -0.07 18.83 10.31
N MET A 210 0.89 19.26 11.12
CA MET A 210 0.89 19.00 12.56
C MET A 210 -0.23 19.75 13.29
N ASN A 211 -0.72 20.86 12.76
CA ASN A 211 -1.78 21.66 13.36
C ASN A 211 -1.57 21.88 14.87
N GLY A 212 -0.37 22.25 15.27
CA GLY A 212 0.02 22.51 16.66
C GLY A 212 0.06 21.28 17.57
N GLY A 213 -0.18 20.06 17.04
CA GLY A 213 -0.08 18.82 17.80
C GLY A 213 1.30 18.16 17.73
N THR A 214 1.46 17.02 18.40
CA THR A 214 2.71 16.23 18.42
C THR A 214 2.79 15.22 17.28
N THR A 215 1.67 14.94 16.60
CA THR A 215 1.56 14.00 15.48
C THR A 215 0.92 14.69 14.28
N LEU A 216 0.98 14.08 13.10
CA LEU A 216 0.37 14.62 11.89
C LEU A 216 -1.15 14.40 11.89
N SER A 217 -1.93 15.39 11.42
CA SER A 217 -3.34 15.19 11.09
C SER A 217 -3.49 14.26 9.89
N MET A 218 -4.58 13.49 9.82
CA MET A 218 -4.85 12.65 8.64
C MET A 218 -5.17 13.48 7.40
N GLY A 219 -5.68 14.70 7.57
CA GLY A 219 -5.96 15.57 6.45
C GLY A 219 -6.61 16.89 6.84
N TRP A 220 -7.00 17.63 5.81
CA TRP A 220 -7.65 18.93 5.94
C TRP A 220 -8.75 19.11 4.88
N LEU A 221 -9.84 19.76 5.27
CA LEU A 221 -10.97 20.08 4.41
C LEU A 221 -11.15 21.61 4.31
N PRO A 222 -11.40 22.19 3.14
CA PRO A 222 -11.56 23.65 2.98
C PRO A 222 -12.62 24.26 3.89
N ASP A 223 -13.73 23.56 4.11
CA ASP A 223 -14.88 24.07 4.84
C ASP A 223 -14.92 23.68 6.33
N GLN A 224 -14.03 22.76 6.76
CA GLN A 224 -14.05 22.17 8.11
C GLN A 224 -12.70 22.29 8.84
N GLY A 225 -11.63 22.61 8.13
CA GLY A 225 -10.26 22.63 8.68
C GLY A 225 -9.68 21.22 8.82
N PHE A 226 -8.78 21.05 9.77
CA PHE A 226 -8.10 19.77 10.00
C PHE A 226 -9.07 18.70 10.48
N LEU A 227 -8.88 17.48 9.97
CA LEU A 227 -9.58 16.29 10.47
C LEU A 227 -9.21 16.08 11.95
N LYS A 228 -10.16 15.56 12.73
CA LYS A 228 -9.94 15.24 14.15
C LYS A 228 -8.96 14.08 14.32
N ASN A 229 -8.96 13.17 13.36
CA ASN A 229 -8.15 11.97 13.36
C ASN A 229 -6.69 12.31 13.02
N ARG A 230 -5.78 11.65 13.73
CA ARG A 230 -4.34 11.87 13.61
C ARG A 230 -3.61 10.56 13.35
N TRP A 231 -2.43 10.67 12.81
CA TRP A 231 -1.51 9.54 12.65
C TRP A 231 -0.72 9.35 13.95
N ASP A 232 -1.38 8.89 15.00
CA ASP A 232 -0.86 8.80 16.36
C ASP A 232 -0.73 7.36 16.89
N ILE A 233 -1.16 6.38 16.09
CA ILE A 233 -1.01 4.95 16.39
C ILE A 233 -0.44 4.22 15.19
N TYR A 234 0.41 3.20 15.42
CA TYR A 234 1.10 2.44 14.37
C TYR A 234 0.15 1.94 13.28
N SER A 235 0.45 2.34 12.07
CA SER A 235 -0.20 1.94 10.82
C SER A 235 0.78 2.13 9.64
N GLU A 236 0.31 2.40 8.43
CA GLU A 236 1.13 2.63 7.23
C GLU A 236 1.98 3.92 7.26
N LEU A 237 1.99 4.62 8.35
CA LEU A 237 2.51 5.99 8.53
C LEU A 237 4.05 6.13 8.57
N THR A 238 4.82 5.05 8.77
CA THR A 238 6.25 5.20 9.10
C THR A 238 7.05 5.90 8.01
N THR A 239 6.83 5.58 6.74
CA THR A 239 7.50 6.26 5.63
C THR A 239 7.08 7.73 5.52
N MET A 240 5.81 8.06 5.77
CA MET A 240 5.33 9.45 5.82
C MET A 240 6.08 10.27 6.88
N TYR A 241 6.27 9.71 8.09
CA TYR A 241 7.03 10.39 9.14
C TYR A 241 8.50 10.59 8.76
N LEU A 242 9.15 9.61 8.11
CA LEU A 242 10.52 9.78 7.62
C LEU A 242 10.60 10.89 6.56
N LEU A 243 9.61 10.99 5.66
CA LEU A 243 9.51 12.08 4.69
C LEU A 243 9.28 13.44 5.39
N ALA A 244 8.44 13.47 6.41
CA ALA A 244 8.14 14.69 7.15
C ALA A 244 9.33 15.20 7.97
N ILE A 245 10.05 14.31 8.67
CA ILE A 245 11.25 14.64 9.45
C ILE A 245 12.41 15.02 8.52
N GLY A 246 12.59 14.30 7.41
CA GLY A 246 13.64 14.58 6.43
C GLY A 246 13.36 15.76 5.51
N SER A 247 12.22 16.44 5.64
CA SER A 247 11.84 17.54 4.76
C SER A 247 12.90 18.62 4.69
N PRO A 248 13.33 19.04 3.48
CA PRO A 248 14.39 20.03 3.35
C PRO A 248 13.94 21.47 3.66
N THR A 249 12.65 21.72 3.85
CA THR A 249 12.08 23.07 4.01
C THR A 249 11.21 23.23 5.25
N HIS A 250 10.39 22.23 5.57
CA HIS A 250 9.41 22.27 6.66
C HIS A 250 9.43 20.96 7.46
N PRO A 251 10.61 20.60 8.05
CA PRO A 251 10.72 19.34 8.79
C PRO A 251 9.87 19.39 10.06
N VAL A 252 9.23 18.27 10.39
CA VAL A 252 8.65 18.07 11.71
C VAL A 252 9.75 17.66 12.70
N PRO A 253 9.59 17.95 14.00
CA PRO A 253 10.58 17.54 14.99
C PRO A 253 10.65 16.01 15.10
N PRO A 254 11.86 15.42 15.35
CA PRO A 254 12.02 13.97 15.48
C PRO A 254 11.16 13.34 16.58
N GLU A 255 10.81 14.11 17.61
CA GLU A 255 9.93 13.70 18.70
C GLU A 255 8.52 13.30 18.22
N ALA A 256 8.11 13.76 17.04
CA ALA A 256 6.87 13.33 16.42
C ALA A 256 6.85 11.83 16.09
N TRP A 257 8.04 11.24 15.82
CA TRP A 257 8.20 9.79 15.65
C TRP A 257 7.90 9.03 16.94
N ASP A 258 8.39 9.52 18.06
CA ASP A 258 8.19 8.90 19.36
C ASP A 258 6.77 9.12 19.93
N ALA A 259 6.09 10.17 19.48
CA ALA A 259 4.71 10.43 19.85
C ALA A 259 3.70 9.42 19.26
N VAL A 260 4.09 8.67 18.22
CA VAL A 260 3.27 7.61 17.66
C VAL A 260 3.24 6.42 18.62
N GLN A 261 2.04 6.00 19.01
CA GLN A 261 1.84 4.81 19.86
C GLN A 261 2.12 3.54 19.05
N ARG A 262 2.74 2.55 19.70
CA ARG A 262 3.11 1.26 19.11
C ARG A 262 2.63 0.10 20.00
N PRO A 263 1.30 -0.12 20.08
CA PRO A 263 0.78 -1.18 20.94
C PRO A 263 1.25 -2.55 20.46
N VAL A 264 1.72 -3.35 21.41
CA VAL A 264 2.00 -4.77 21.17
C VAL A 264 0.71 -5.53 21.30
N VAL A 265 0.38 -6.32 20.29
CA VAL A 265 -0.78 -7.20 20.21
C VAL A 265 -0.33 -8.62 19.98
N SER A 266 -1.18 -9.60 20.32
CA SER A 266 -0.87 -11.02 20.18
C SER A 266 -1.99 -11.75 19.45
N TYR A 267 -1.64 -12.63 18.53
CA TYR A 267 -2.56 -13.58 17.92
C TYR A 267 -1.88 -14.94 17.73
N GLY A 268 -2.49 -16.02 18.28
CA GLY A 268 -1.95 -17.37 18.17
C GLY A 268 -0.54 -17.52 18.75
N GLY A 269 -0.20 -16.76 19.80
CA GLY A 269 1.13 -16.76 20.41
C GLY A 269 2.18 -15.95 19.64
N ILE A 270 1.79 -15.19 18.61
CA ILE A 270 2.67 -14.31 17.84
C ILE A 270 2.44 -12.88 18.31
N ASP A 271 3.47 -12.27 18.89
CA ASP A 271 3.46 -10.87 19.32
C ASP A 271 3.99 -9.97 18.23
N TYR A 272 3.31 -8.83 17.99
CA TYR A 272 3.73 -7.82 17.04
C TYR A 272 3.11 -6.46 17.36
N ILE A 273 3.71 -5.40 16.85
CA ILE A 273 3.18 -4.03 16.97
C ILE A 273 2.13 -3.82 15.88
N SER A 274 0.92 -3.42 16.28
CA SER A 274 -0.12 -3.02 15.34
C SER A 274 -1.14 -2.11 16.01
N GLY A 275 -1.57 -1.03 15.32
CA GLY A 275 -2.65 -0.18 15.78
C GLY A 275 -4.02 -0.64 15.27
N ALA A 276 -4.07 -1.42 14.21
CA ALA A 276 -5.32 -1.81 13.54
C ALA A 276 -5.13 -2.97 12.54
N ALA A 277 -6.22 -3.35 11.88
CA ALA A 277 -6.30 -4.06 10.62
C ALA A 277 -6.81 -3.05 9.55
N PRO A 278 -6.68 -3.32 8.26
CA PRO A 278 -6.23 -4.54 7.58
C PRO A 278 -4.71 -4.67 7.39
N LEU A 279 -4.28 -5.79 6.76
CA LEU A 279 -2.88 -6.17 6.64
C LEU A 279 -1.99 -5.15 5.91
N PHE A 280 -2.52 -4.35 4.99
CA PHE A 280 -1.75 -3.38 4.20
C PHE A 280 -0.95 -2.37 5.05
N ILE A 281 -1.39 -2.10 6.29
CA ILE A 281 -0.67 -1.19 7.20
C ILE A 281 0.76 -1.64 7.50
N HIS A 282 1.03 -2.94 7.38
CA HIS A 282 2.35 -3.55 7.52
C HIS A 282 3.11 -3.68 6.19
N GLN A 283 2.47 -3.37 5.05
CA GLN A 283 3.02 -3.55 3.71
C GLN A 283 3.50 -2.22 3.11
N TYR A 284 2.66 -1.20 3.09
CA TYR A 284 2.92 0.06 2.42
C TYR A 284 4.21 0.76 2.85
N PRO A 285 4.59 0.78 4.14
CA PRO A 285 5.86 1.38 4.55
C PRO A 285 7.07 0.74 3.87
N HIS A 286 7.00 -0.57 3.62
CA HIS A 286 8.08 -1.34 3.05
C HIS A 286 8.15 -1.30 1.52
N ALA A 287 7.18 -0.70 0.85
CA ALA A 287 7.20 -0.60 -0.61
C ALA A 287 8.42 0.16 -1.11
N TRP A 288 8.81 1.24 -0.40
CA TRP A 288 9.94 2.11 -0.79
C TRP A 288 11.09 2.11 0.21
N CYS A 289 10.81 2.07 1.52
CA CYS A 289 11.84 2.09 2.53
C CYS A 289 12.35 0.68 2.86
N ASP A 290 13.67 0.49 2.83
CA ASP A 290 14.31 -0.74 3.25
C ASP A 290 14.58 -0.71 4.76
N TYR A 291 13.77 -1.43 5.52
CA TYR A 291 13.92 -1.60 6.96
C TYR A 291 14.62 -2.90 7.35
N ARG A 292 15.09 -3.70 6.36
CA ARG A 292 15.77 -4.96 6.66
C ARG A 292 17.02 -4.73 7.48
N ASN A 293 17.20 -5.55 8.49
CA ASN A 293 18.35 -5.48 9.40
C ASN A 293 18.54 -4.14 10.12
N LEU A 294 17.49 -3.31 10.18
CA LEU A 294 17.48 -2.02 10.86
C LEU A 294 16.44 -2.03 11.98
N ARG A 295 16.79 -1.35 13.06
CA ARG A 295 15.87 -1.04 14.14
C ARG A 295 16.05 0.38 14.62
N ASP A 296 15.00 0.93 15.19
CA ASP A 296 15.07 2.10 16.06
C ASP A 296 14.99 1.69 17.53
N ARG A 297 14.75 2.65 18.43
CA ARG A 297 14.53 2.35 19.86
C ARG A 297 13.28 1.53 20.16
N HIS A 298 12.31 1.46 19.23
CA HIS A 298 11.01 0.84 19.42
C HIS A 298 10.95 -0.56 18.82
N ALA A 299 11.44 -0.74 17.58
CA ALA A 299 11.27 -2.00 16.86
C ALA A 299 12.25 -2.20 15.69
N ASN A 300 12.35 -3.46 15.27
CA ASN A 300 12.69 -3.83 13.89
C ASN A 300 11.36 -3.96 13.12
N TYR A 301 11.04 -2.99 12.28
CA TYR A 301 9.76 -2.94 11.57
C TYR A 301 9.62 -4.04 10.51
N PHE A 302 10.74 -4.51 9.94
CA PHE A 302 10.70 -5.60 8.98
C PHE A 302 10.33 -6.93 9.66
N THR A 303 10.97 -7.25 10.77
CA THR A 303 10.63 -8.42 11.58
C THR A 303 9.20 -8.33 12.12
N ASN A 304 8.78 -7.13 12.55
CA ASN A 304 7.40 -6.88 12.96
C ASN A 304 6.38 -7.21 11.86
N SER A 305 6.65 -6.81 10.63
CA SER A 305 5.75 -7.08 9.48
C SER A 305 5.73 -8.56 9.08
N ILE A 306 6.85 -9.29 9.28
CA ILE A 306 6.87 -10.75 9.16
C ILE A 306 5.92 -11.36 10.21
N ALA A 307 6.04 -10.98 11.48
CA ALA A 307 5.19 -11.48 12.56
C ALA A 307 3.70 -11.17 12.32
N ALA A 308 3.38 -9.93 11.91
CA ALA A 308 2.02 -9.53 11.57
C ALA A 308 1.45 -10.34 10.40
N THR A 309 2.24 -10.60 9.36
CA THR A 309 1.82 -11.41 8.21
C THR A 309 1.57 -12.86 8.61
N ARG A 310 2.41 -13.43 9.49
CA ARG A 310 2.19 -14.77 10.06
C ARG A 310 0.93 -14.84 10.91
N ALA A 311 0.71 -13.87 11.78
CA ALA A 311 -0.51 -13.77 12.59
C ALA A 311 -1.75 -13.69 11.69
N HIS A 312 -1.70 -12.92 10.60
CA HIS A 312 -2.77 -12.80 9.62
C HIS A 312 -3.01 -14.13 8.87
N GLN A 313 -1.95 -14.82 8.42
CA GLN A 313 -2.04 -16.13 7.78
C GLN A 313 -2.72 -17.14 8.73
N LEU A 314 -2.26 -17.22 9.98
CA LEU A 314 -2.84 -18.10 10.99
C LEU A 314 -4.32 -17.81 11.23
N TRP A 315 -4.68 -16.51 11.32
CA TRP A 315 -6.07 -16.09 11.44
C TRP A 315 -6.90 -16.52 10.23
N CYS A 316 -6.41 -16.37 9.02
CA CYS A 316 -7.09 -16.84 7.81
C CYS A 316 -7.35 -18.36 7.87
N LEU A 317 -6.38 -19.17 8.32
CA LEU A 317 -6.55 -20.62 8.47
C LEU A 317 -7.65 -20.97 9.50
N VAL A 318 -7.75 -20.21 10.58
CA VAL A 318 -8.86 -20.37 11.55
C VAL A 318 -10.20 -20.04 10.90
N GLN A 319 -10.27 -18.98 10.07
CA GLN A 319 -11.48 -18.63 9.32
C GLN A 319 -11.88 -19.72 8.28
N GLY A 320 -10.96 -20.56 7.86
CA GLY A 320 -11.22 -21.72 7.03
C GLY A 320 -12.26 -22.68 7.60
N GLN A 321 -12.48 -22.71 8.90
CA GLN A 321 -13.58 -23.49 9.53
C GLN A 321 -14.96 -22.98 9.10
N LYS A 322 -15.08 -21.66 8.89
CA LYS A 322 -16.31 -21.02 8.43
C LYS A 322 -16.36 -20.89 6.90
N PHE A 323 -15.21 -20.71 6.27
CA PHE A 323 -15.01 -20.49 4.85
C PHE A 323 -14.05 -21.56 4.28
N PRO A 324 -14.52 -22.78 3.93
CA PRO A 324 -13.66 -23.91 3.58
C PRO A 324 -12.77 -23.73 2.34
N TRP A 325 -12.91 -22.64 1.61
CA TRP A 325 -12.03 -22.27 0.50
C TRP A 325 -10.84 -21.42 0.94
N ILE A 326 -10.79 -21.02 2.23
CA ILE A 326 -9.62 -20.38 2.85
C ILE A 326 -8.85 -21.50 3.54
N ASP A 327 -7.64 -21.76 3.04
CA ASP A 327 -6.76 -22.83 3.50
C ASP A 327 -5.28 -22.41 3.38
N GLN A 328 -4.36 -23.32 3.62
CA GLN A 328 -2.91 -23.06 3.54
C GLN A 328 -2.45 -22.64 2.13
N ASP A 329 -3.18 -23.04 1.10
CA ASP A 329 -2.87 -22.78 -0.31
C ASP A 329 -3.55 -21.51 -0.83
N MET A 330 -4.53 -20.98 -0.08
CA MET A 330 -5.37 -19.88 -0.51
C MET A 330 -5.84 -19.03 0.66
N TRP A 331 -5.12 -17.96 0.96
CA TRP A 331 -5.38 -17.04 2.04
C TRP A 331 -5.01 -15.60 1.65
N GLY A 332 -5.40 -14.64 2.46
CA GLY A 332 -5.08 -13.22 2.32
C GLY A 332 -6.36 -12.38 2.24
N ILE A 333 -6.47 -11.48 3.20
CA ILE A 333 -7.62 -10.58 3.37
C ILE A 333 -7.07 -9.20 3.69
N SER A 334 -7.55 -8.19 2.97
CA SER A 334 -7.20 -6.79 3.13
C SER A 334 -8.41 -5.93 2.76
N ALA A 335 -8.29 -4.61 2.82
CA ALA A 335 -9.32 -3.74 2.27
C ALA A 335 -9.47 -4.01 0.77
N SER A 336 -10.70 -4.11 0.28
CA SER A 336 -10.98 -4.44 -1.12
C SER A 336 -12.42 -4.19 -1.52
N ASP A 337 -12.72 -4.35 -2.79
CA ASP A 337 -14.09 -4.50 -3.26
C ASP A 337 -14.76 -5.77 -2.71
N SER A 338 -16.04 -5.74 -2.67
CA SER A 338 -16.90 -6.87 -2.38
C SER A 338 -18.13 -6.82 -3.28
N ARG A 339 -18.97 -7.87 -3.22
CA ARG A 339 -20.27 -7.88 -3.90
C ARG A 339 -21.17 -6.69 -3.52
N GLN A 340 -20.86 -5.98 -2.46
CA GLN A 340 -21.66 -4.88 -1.89
C GLN A 340 -20.91 -3.54 -1.90
N GLY A 341 -19.83 -3.44 -2.68
CA GLY A 341 -18.93 -2.29 -2.73
C GLY A 341 -17.67 -2.48 -1.90
N TYR A 342 -16.86 -1.44 -1.81
CA TYR A 342 -15.58 -1.46 -1.11
C TYR A 342 -15.76 -1.68 0.39
N ARG A 343 -14.90 -2.52 0.99
CA ARG A 343 -14.93 -2.90 2.41
C ARG A 343 -13.53 -2.87 3.01
N VAL A 344 -13.47 -2.40 4.25
CA VAL A 344 -12.33 -2.60 5.13
C VAL A 344 -12.60 -3.87 5.93
N TRP A 345 -12.00 -4.97 5.47
CA TRP A 345 -12.20 -6.27 6.10
C TRP A 345 -11.44 -6.38 7.41
N GLY A 346 -11.92 -7.22 8.32
CA GLY A 346 -11.28 -7.51 9.58
C GLY A 346 -10.01 -8.34 9.48
N GLY A 347 -9.40 -8.52 10.61
CA GLY A 347 -8.17 -9.28 10.83
C GLY A 347 -7.58 -8.96 12.20
N PRO A 348 -6.58 -9.75 12.69
CA PRO A 348 -5.91 -9.39 13.92
C PRO A 348 -5.16 -8.06 13.76
N PRO A 349 -5.11 -7.20 14.80
CA PRO A 349 -5.68 -7.41 16.12
C PRO A 349 -7.18 -7.11 16.22
N SER A 350 -7.73 -6.38 15.26
CA SER A 350 -9.14 -5.98 15.22
C SER A 350 -9.91 -6.93 14.35
N ILE A 351 -10.76 -7.76 14.93
CA ILE A 351 -11.61 -8.67 14.17
C ILE A 351 -12.86 -7.90 13.75
N GLY A 352 -12.99 -7.68 12.45
CA GLY A 352 -14.07 -6.94 11.81
C GLY A 352 -14.97 -7.83 10.95
N PRO A 353 -15.78 -7.22 10.07
CA PRO A 353 -16.64 -7.94 9.17
C PRO A 353 -15.84 -8.85 8.24
N LEU A 354 -16.40 -10.04 7.95
CA LEU A 354 -15.81 -11.02 7.04
C LEU A 354 -16.92 -11.83 6.36
N ASP A 355 -16.86 -11.98 5.04
CA ASP A 355 -17.79 -12.78 4.26
C ASP A 355 -17.13 -13.92 3.48
N GLY A 356 -15.82 -14.10 3.65
CA GLY A 356 -14.98 -15.08 2.95
C GLY A 356 -14.45 -14.60 1.60
N THR A 357 -14.51 -13.29 1.33
CA THR A 357 -13.79 -12.66 0.22
C THR A 357 -12.29 -12.80 0.42
N LEU A 358 -11.59 -13.18 -0.65
CA LEU A 358 -10.12 -13.26 -0.73
C LEU A 358 -9.58 -12.11 -1.59
N VAL A 359 -8.40 -11.64 -1.21
CA VAL A 359 -7.80 -10.43 -1.77
C VAL A 359 -6.37 -10.73 -2.20
N PRO A 360 -6.09 -10.87 -3.51
CA PRO A 360 -4.76 -11.24 -3.99
C PRO A 360 -3.66 -10.27 -3.56
N CYS A 361 -3.94 -8.96 -3.46
CA CYS A 361 -2.94 -7.98 -3.05
C CYS A 361 -2.47 -8.18 -1.60
N ALA A 362 -3.24 -8.84 -0.73
CA ALA A 362 -2.80 -9.19 0.62
C ALA A 362 -1.58 -10.13 0.61
N ALA A 363 -1.58 -11.12 -0.28
CA ALA A 363 -0.42 -11.98 -0.51
C ALA A 363 0.69 -11.27 -1.31
N ALA A 364 0.33 -10.56 -2.38
CA ALA A 364 1.30 -9.87 -3.23
C ALA A 364 2.08 -8.79 -2.46
N GLY A 365 1.40 -7.99 -1.62
CA GLY A 365 2.02 -7.00 -0.76
C GLY A 365 2.87 -7.58 0.38
N SER A 366 2.73 -8.89 0.67
CA SER A 366 3.50 -9.59 1.71
C SER A 366 4.64 -10.44 1.15
N LEU A 367 4.91 -10.40 -0.15
CA LEU A 367 5.91 -11.23 -0.83
C LEU A 367 7.31 -11.17 -0.19
N VAL A 368 7.74 -10.03 0.30
CA VAL A 368 9.06 -9.86 0.92
C VAL A 368 9.12 -10.40 2.36
N PHE A 369 7.97 -10.57 3.01
CA PHE A 369 7.88 -11.07 4.39
C PHE A 369 7.78 -12.59 4.44
N LEU A 370 6.98 -13.19 3.55
CA LEU A 370 6.75 -14.63 3.45
C LEU A 370 6.86 -15.09 1.97
N PRO A 371 8.08 -15.07 1.39
CA PRO A 371 8.27 -15.27 -0.05
C PRO A 371 7.69 -16.57 -0.60
N ALA A 372 7.93 -17.67 0.09
CA ALA A 372 7.50 -18.99 -0.37
C ALA A 372 5.97 -19.14 -0.31
N GLU A 373 5.39 -18.75 0.82
CA GLU A 373 3.95 -18.89 1.09
C GLU A 373 3.13 -17.97 0.21
N CYS A 374 3.52 -16.69 0.12
CA CYS A 374 2.82 -15.71 -0.71
C CYS A 374 2.92 -16.05 -2.20
N SER A 375 4.09 -16.46 -2.68
CA SER A 375 4.26 -16.90 -4.07
C SER A 375 3.42 -18.14 -4.38
N HIS A 376 3.34 -19.11 -3.44
CA HIS A 376 2.51 -20.29 -3.58
C HIS A 376 1.02 -19.94 -3.68
N VAL A 377 0.53 -19.04 -2.82
CA VAL A 377 -0.86 -18.57 -2.85
C VAL A 377 -1.19 -17.92 -4.19
N LEU A 378 -0.34 -17.01 -4.68
CA LEU A 378 -0.57 -16.33 -5.96
C LEU A 378 -0.57 -17.30 -7.14
N LEU A 379 0.35 -18.28 -7.16
CA LEU A 379 0.36 -19.35 -8.16
C LEU A 379 -0.92 -20.16 -8.11
N THR A 380 -1.34 -20.58 -6.92
CA THR A 380 -2.57 -21.35 -6.70
C THR A 380 -3.81 -20.58 -7.19
N MET A 381 -3.91 -19.30 -6.86
CA MET A 381 -4.99 -18.43 -7.31
C MET A 381 -5.03 -18.35 -8.84
N ARG A 382 -3.87 -18.14 -9.49
CA ARG A 382 -3.79 -18.11 -10.95
C ARG A 382 -4.15 -19.43 -11.59
N GLU A 383 -3.65 -20.56 -11.09
CA GLU A 383 -3.91 -21.89 -11.64
C GLU A 383 -5.37 -22.31 -11.47
N ARG A 384 -5.97 -22.07 -10.30
CA ARG A 384 -7.35 -22.47 -10.03
C ARG A 384 -8.40 -21.63 -10.75
N PHE A 385 -8.14 -20.34 -10.94
CA PHE A 385 -9.18 -19.41 -11.43
C PHE A 385 -8.90 -18.83 -12.83
N GLY A 386 -7.67 -18.95 -13.32
CA GLY A 386 -7.26 -18.54 -14.67
C GLY A 386 -7.65 -17.10 -15.00
N ASP A 387 -8.14 -16.87 -16.22
CA ASP A 387 -8.47 -15.55 -16.75
C ASP A 387 -9.62 -14.84 -16.01
N ARG A 388 -10.40 -15.57 -15.19
CA ARG A 388 -11.46 -14.96 -14.37
C ARG A 388 -10.91 -14.09 -13.24
N LEU A 389 -9.72 -14.43 -12.74
CA LEU A 389 -9.08 -13.74 -11.64
C LEU A 389 -7.80 -13.01 -12.07
N TYR A 390 -7.13 -13.49 -13.10
CA TYR A 390 -5.84 -12.97 -13.55
C TYR A 390 -5.91 -12.56 -15.03
N GLY A 391 -6.18 -11.27 -15.24
CA GLY A 391 -6.44 -10.69 -16.55
C GLY A 391 -5.32 -9.80 -17.09
N ARG A 392 -5.70 -8.84 -17.94
CA ARG A 392 -4.76 -7.95 -18.66
C ARG A 392 -3.87 -7.11 -17.76
N TYR A 393 -4.32 -6.79 -16.56
CA TYR A 393 -3.62 -5.95 -15.59
C TYR A 393 -3.13 -6.73 -14.35
N GLY A 394 -3.08 -8.05 -14.44
CA GLY A 394 -2.76 -8.93 -13.32
C GLY A 394 -4.01 -9.43 -12.60
N PHE A 395 -3.93 -9.58 -11.28
CA PHE A 395 -5.06 -10.04 -10.48
C PHE A 395 -6.17 -8.98 -10.38
N ALA A 396 -7.43 -9.43 -10.50
CA ALA A 396 -8.57 -8.64 -10.07
C ALA A 396 -8.46 -8.33 -8.56
N ASP A 397 -9.10 -7.26 -8.13
CA ASP A 397 -8.98 -6.76 -6.76
C ASP A 397 -9.34 -7.81 -5.71
N ALA A 398 -10.49 -8.46 -5.84
CA ALA A 398 -10.96 -9.45 -4.89
C ALA A 398 -11.84 -10.53 -5.55
N PHE A 399 -12.09 -11.63 -4.84
CA PHE A 399 -12.97 -12.69 -5.32
C PHE A 399 -13.54 -13.52 -4.18
N GLN A 400 -14.69 -14.18 -4.43
CA GLN A 400 -15.29 -15.11 -3.48
C GLN A 400 -15.67 -16.42 -4.20
N PRO A 401 -14.86 -17.48 -4.04
CA PRO A 401 -15.01 -18.72 -4.83
C PRO A 401 -16.34 -19.43 -4.66
N LYS A 402 -16.92 -19.42 -3.44
CA LYS A 402 -18.17 -20.11 -3.14
C LYS A 402 -19.35 -19.66 -3.99
N VAL A 403 -19.42 -18.37 -4.29
CA VAL A 403 -20.50 -17.78 -5.07
C VAL A 403 -20.10 -17.46 -6.50
N GLY A 404 -18.86 -17.80 -6.89
CA GLY A 404 -18.34 -17.55 -8.22
C GLY A 404 -18.23 -16.07 -8.57
N TRP A 405 -18.04 -15.19 -7.56
CA TRP A 405 -17.85 -13.78 -7.77
C TRP A 405 -16.36 -13.43 -7.90
N TYR A 406 -16.07 -12.59 -8.86
CA TYR A 406 -14.74 -11.99 -9.10
C TYR A 406 -14.94 -10.49 -9.25
N GLY A 407 -14.05 -9.69 -8.71
CA GLY A 407 -14.09 -8.23 -8.83
C GLY A 407 -14.06 -7.80 -10.30
N ASP A 408 -14.87 -6.80 -10.63
CA ASP A 408 -14.94 -6.26 -11.97
C ASP A 408 -13.77 -5.30 -12.27
N ASP A 409 -13.08 -4.87 -11.24
CA ASP A 409 -11.99 -3.88 -11.31
C ASP A 409 -10.65 -4.43 -10.79
N VAL A 410 -9.58 -3.79 -11.20
CA VAL A 410 -8.29 -3.71 -10.51
C VAL A 410 -8.17 -2.34 -9.86
N ILE A 411 -7.62 -2.27 -8.65
CA ILE A 411 -7.42 -1.03 -7.91
C ILE A 411 -5.95 -0.63 -7.96
N GLY A 412 -5.67 0.64 -8.28
CA GLY A 412 -4.31 1.10 -8.56
C GLY A 412 -3.34 0.92 -7.41
N ILE A 413 -3.76 1.17 -6.16
CA ILE A 413 -2.90 0.97 -4.98
C ILE A 413 -2.61 -0.51 -4.72
N ASP A 414 -3.55 -1.41 -5.02
CA ASP A 414 -3.40 -2.85 -4.82
C ASP A 414 -2.48 -3.49 -5.88
N VAL A 415 -2.65 -3.07 -7.14
CA VAL A 415 -1.69 -3.39 -8.22
C VAL A 415 -0.31 -2.86 -7.86
N GLY A 416 -0.25 -1.64 -7.34
CA GLY A 416 0.99 -0.94 -6.98
C GLY A 416 1.77 -1.63 -5.89
N ILE A 417 1.13 -1.93 -4.75
CA ILE A 417 1.82 -2.62 -3.65
C ILE A 417 2.31 -4.00 -4.09
N GLY A 418 1.50 -4.75 -4.83
CA GLY A 418 1.88 -6.05 -5.36
C GLY A 418 3.10 -5.98 -6.27
N MET A 419 3.14 -5.00 -7.18
CA MET A 419 4.25 -4.79 -8.12
C MET A 419 5.56 -4.41 -7.41
N LEU A 420 5.49 -3.43 -6.49
CA LEU A 420 6.69 -2.97 -5.80
C LEU A 420 7.28 -4.04 -4.89
N MET A 421 6.44 -4.79 -4.18
CA MET A 421 6.90 -5.86 -3.30
C MET A 421 7.41 -7.07 -4.09
N ALA A 422 6.83 -7.39 -5.25
CA ALA A 422 7.37 -8.38 -6.16
C ALA A 422 8.75 -7.99 -6.68
N GLU A 423 8.95 -6.72 -7.06
CA GLU A 423 10.25 -6.23 -7.53
C GLU A 423 11.28 -6.17 -6.39
N ASN A 424 10.87 -5.78 -5.19
CA ASN A 424 11.75 -5.81 -4.02
C ASN A 424 12.18 -7.24 -3.66
N LEU A 425 11.28 -8.23 -3.81
CA LEU A 425 11.63 -9.64 -3.66
C LEU A 425 12.62 -10.11 -4.72
N ARG A 426 12.39 -9.75 -6.00
CA ARG A 426 13.19 -10.20 -7.13
C ARG A 426 14.60 -9.59 -7.17
N SER A 427 14.71 -8.32 -6.87
CA SER A 427 15.98 -7.60 -7.07
C SER A 427 16.36 -6.60 -5.98
N GLY A 428 15.40 -6.20 -5.12
CA GLY A 428 15.62 -5.10 -4.18
C GLY A 428 15.69 -3.71 -4.82
N PHE A 429 15.36 -3.60 -6.11
CA PHE A 429 15.59 -2.39 -6.90
C PHE A 429 14.90 -1.15 -6.34
N VAL A 430 13.63 -1.25 -5.94
CA VAL A 430 12.90 -0.09 -5.43
C VAL A 430 13.56 0.42 -4.16
N TRP A 431 13.93 -0.48 -3.25
CA TRP A 431 14.66 -0.15 -2.03
C TRP A 431 16.02 0.49 -2.33
N GLU A 432 16.83 -0.18 -3.16
CA GLU A 432 18.16 0.33 -3.51
C GLU A 432 18.10 1.73 -4.13
N CYS A 433 17.12 1.97 -5.00
CA CYS A 433 16.96 3.24 -5.67
C CYS A 433 16.41 4.32 -4.71
N PHE A 434 15.34 4.03 -3.97
CA PHE A 434 14.67 5.00 -3.09
C PHE A 434 15.58 5.43 -1.93
N MET A 435 16.33 4.49 -1.33
CA MET A 435 17.22 4.77 -0.19
C MET A 435 18.42 5.67 -0.55
N LYS A 436 18.65 5.98 -1.83
CA LYS A 436 19.62 7.00 -2.26
C LYS A 436 19.17 8.43 -1.95
N ASN A 437 17.89 8.63 -1.59
CA ASN A 437 17.40 9.94 -1.16
C ASN A 437 17.99 10.30 0.20
N ARG A 438 18.86 11.32 0.21
CA ARG A 438 19.60 11.75 1.40
C ARG A 438 18.68 12.20 2.54
N GLU A 439 17.50 12.68 2.22
CA GLU A 439 16.49 13.14 3.17
C GLU A 439 15.96 11.97 4.02
N ILE A 440 15.81 10.78 3.42
CA ILE A 440 15.42 9.56 4.13
C ILE A 440 16.54 9.10 5.07
N ALA A 441 17.78 9.07 4.57
CA ALA A 441 18.94 8.71 5.40
C ALA A 441 19.15 9.70 6.56
N HIS A 442 18.84 10.99 6.34
CA HIS A 442 18.85 12.00 7.39
C HIS A 442 17.77 11.70 8.44
N ALA A 443 16.51 11.55 8.01
CA ALA A 443 15.40 11.27 8.92
C ALA A 443 15.64 10.00 9.75
N MET A 444 16.12 8.91 9.15
CA MET A 444 16.44 7.68 9.86
C MET A 444 17.49 7.88 10.96
N ARG A 445 18.50 8.74 10.74
CA ARG A 445 19.48 9.09 11.78
C ARG A 445 18.85 9.90 12.91
N GLU A 446 18.00 10.89 12.58
CA GLU A 446 17.32 11.72 13.58
C GLU A 446 16.43 10.88 14.52
N VAL A 447 15.80 9.83 14.01
CA VAL A 447 14.98 8.91 14.82
C VAL A 447 15.76 7.67 15.29
N ALA A 448 17.09 7.71 15.21
CA ALA A 448 18.03 6.74 15.76
C ALA A 448 17.93 5.32 15.17
N PHE A 449 17.61 5.19 13.86
CA PHE A 449 17.79 3.90 13.20
C PHE A 449 19.24 3.46 13.18
N HIS A 450 19.48 2.21 13.49
CA HIS A 450 20.80 1.58 13.49
C HIS A 450 20.69 0.11 13.06
N PRO A 451 21.81 -0.56 12.69
CA PRO A 451 21.80 -1.99 12.43
C PRO A 451 21.25 -2.78 13.61
N ASP A 452 20.36 -3.73 13.34
CA ASP A 452 19.80 -4.61 14.37
C ASP A 452 20.76 -5.79 14.60
N PRO A 453 21.40 -5.91 15.78
CA PRO A 453 22.32 -6.99 16.06
C PRO A 453 21.65 -8.36 16.10
N ASP A 454 20.33 -8.39 16.35
CA ASP A 454 19.54 -9.61 16.48
C ASP A 454 18.81 -9.99 15.19
N ALA A 455 18.99 -9.24 14.10
CA ALA A 455 18.27 -9.45 12.84
C ALA A 455 18.45 -10.88 12.27
N ASN A 456 19.60 -11.52 12.52
CA ASN A 456 19.90 -12.88 12.08
C ASN A 456 19.41 -13.97 13.04
N THR A 457 19.04 -13.62 14.26
CA THR A 457 18.59 -14.57 15.29
C THR A 457 17.07 -14.65 15.43
N GLN A 458 16.35 -13.61 15.01
CA GLN A 458 14.88 -13.55 15.13
C GLN A 458 14.13 -14.18 13.94
N VAL A 459 14.84 -14.64 12.92
CA VAL A 459 14.28 -15.25 11.70
C VAL A 459 14.51 -16.77 11.67
N LEU A 460 14.74 -17.35 12.82
CA LEU A 460 14.86 -18.82 12.98
C LEU A 460 13.57 -19.44 13.48
#